data_e2eb6335eb654d619fbe5654ca533fcd
#
_entry.id   e2eb6335eb654d619fbe5654ca533fcd
#
_cell.length_a   1.000
_cell.length_b   1.000
_cell.length_c   1.000
_cell.angle_alpha   90.00
_cell.angle_beta   90.00
_cell.angle_gamma   90.00
#
_symmetry.space_group_name_H-M   'P 1'
#
loop_
_entity.id
_entity.type
_entity.pdbx_description
1 polymer ?
#
loop_
_entity_poly.entity_id
_entity_poly.type
_entity_poly.pdbx_seq_one_letter_code
_entity_poly.pdbx_strand_id
1 'polypeptide(L)'
;MNRRRVLIGGGSALAAAALGAGSWRAATGTMRAYDDYSARLRAPLSSDITDVIRYATLAANSHNTQPWRFRVTRDAIEIMPDPSRRTPVVDPDDHHLFVSLGCAAANLAIAADASGRPGEISSDGRMVRYSFTNGTAHDDARLAAIVRRQSTRAEYDGRAVPPGDLAALQAASAMPGVDLAIITAPAVIAAIRDLVVAGNDAQMHDAAFLRELKSWLRFNPRSAMETGDGLFAAASGNPSLPTALGGLAFDQLFDAASENDRYARQISSSAGVAVFTAEQADASHWIRAGQACQRFALEATRLGLKLAFVNQPVEVAALRPELARVVGTTRRPDLVLRFGYGPALPFAPRRRVADVLGS
;
A
#
# COMPACT_ATOMS: atom_id res chain seq x y z
N MET A 1 60.45 -14.32 -2.09
CA MET A 1 59.00 -14.23 -1.72
C MET A 1 58.31 -15.51 -2.16
N ASN A 2 57.76 -16.27 -1.21
CA ASN A 2 57.33 -17.65 -1.40
C ASN A 2 55.93 -17.67 -2.04
N ARG A 3 55.84 -18.10 -3.31
CA ARG A 3 54.57 -18.22 -4.09
C ARG A 3 53.48 -19.04 -3.37
N ARG A 4 53.87 -19.96 -2.48
CA ARG A 4 52.95 -20.77 -1.67
C ARG A 4 52.17 -19.93 -0.62
N ARG A 5 52.73 -18.85 -0.07
CA ARG A 5 52.05 -18.01 0.92
C ARG A 5 50.96 -17.12 0.30
N VAL A 6 51.13 -16.72 -0.97
CA VAL A 6 50.14 -15.91 -1.71
C VAL A 6 48.92 -16.74 -2.08
N LEU A 7 49.08 -18.02 -2.42
CA LEU A 7 47.98 -18.92 -2.74
C LEU A 7 47.12 -19.30 -1.51
N ILE A 8 47.74 -19.45 -0.33
CA ILE A 8 47.02 -19.78 0.91
C ILE A 8 46.24 -18.54 1.42
N GLY A 9 46.83 -17.34 1.33
CA GLY A 9 46.14 -16.09 1.72
C GLY A 9 44.94 -15.74 0.82
N GLY A 10 45.06 -15.94 -0.49
CA GLY A 10 43.99 -15.70 -1.46
C GLY A 10 42.80 -16.70 -1.30
N GLY A 11 43.10 -17.97 -1.06
CA GLY A 11 42.10 -18.98 -0.82
C GLY A 11 41.27 -18.75 0.47
N SER A 12 41.94 -18.31 1.54
CA SER A 12 41.30 -18.01 2.82
C SER A 12 40.40 -16.77 2.75
N ALA A 13 40.84 -15.73 2.03
CA ALA A 13 40.04 -14.51 1.82
C ALA A 13 38.77 -14.79 0.94
N LEU A 14 38.94 -15.59 -0.12
CA LEU A 14 37.83 -16.02 -0.98
C LEU A 14 36.83 -16.94 -0.21
N ALA A 15 37.32 -17.86 0.62
CA ALA A 15 36.50 -18.71 1.45
C ALA A 15 35.76 -17.89 2.53
N ALA A 16 36.40 -16.94 3.17
CA ALA A 16 35.77 -16.05 4.15
C ALA A 16 34.71 -15.15 3.50
N ALA A 17 34.99 -14.61 2.31
CA ALA A 17 34.03 -13.83 1.54
C ALA A 17 32.82 -14.69 1.08
N ALA A 18 33.06 -15.92 0.64
CA ALA A 18 32.01 -16.85 0.25
C ALA A 18 31.13 -17.29 1.45
N LEU A 19 31.75 -17.55 2.59
CA LEU A 19 31.03 -17.85 3.84
C LEU A 19 30.23 -16.63 4.34
N GLY A 20 30.80 -15.43 4.26
CA GLY A 20 30.10 -14.18 4.57
C GLY A 20 28.91 -13.94 3.65
N ALA A 21 29.06 -14.12 2.35
CA ALA A 21 27.98 -14.00 1.36
C ALA A 21 26.90 -15.09 1.56
N GLY A 22 27.28 -16.32 1.88
CA GLY A 22 26.37 -17.41 2.21
C GLY A 22 25.53 -17.10 3.44
N SER A 23 26.19 -16.66 4.53
CA SER A 23 25.52 -16.28 5.78
C SER A 23 24.58 -15.08 5.56
N TRP A 24 25.01 -14.09 4.76
CA TRP A 24 24.16 -12.94 4.41
C TRP A 24 22.91 -13.37 3.64
N ARG A 25 23.07 -14.21 2.60
CA ARG A 25 21.93 -14.75 1.84
C ARG A 25 21.01 -15.60 2.68
N ALA A 26 21.54 -16.39 3.59
CA ALA A 26 20.74 -17.17 4.54
C ALA A 26 19.92 -16.27 5.47
N ALA A 27 20.47 -15.14 5.92
CA ALA A 27 19.81 -14.19 6.80
C ALA A 27 18.78 -13.31 6.09
N THR A 28 19.03 -12.93 4.82
CA THR A 28 18.19 -11.96 4.08
C THR A 28 17.24 -12.61 3.06
N GLY A 29 17.51 -13.83 2.63
CA GLY A 29 16.87 -14.38 1.43
C GLY A 29 17.39 -13.72 0.15
N THR A 30 16.73 -13.95 -0.98
CA THR A 30 17.08 -13.37 -2.27
C THR A 30 15.89 -12.69 -2.91
N MET A 31 16.13 -11.64 -3.70
CA MET A 31 15.07 -10.99 -4.49
C MET A 31 14.45 -11.95 -5.50
N ARG A 32 15.23 -12.87 -6.10
CA ARG A 32 14.68 -13.89 -7.00
C ARG A 32 13.59 -14.76 -6.32
N ALA A 33 13.87 -15.24 -5.12
CA ALA A 33 12.87 -16.02 -4.36
C ALA A 33 11.64 -15.17 -4.01
N TYR A 34 11.85 -13.88 -3.72
CA TYR A 34 10.77 -12.93 -3.47
C TYR A 34 9.95 -12.66 -4.74
N ASP A 35 10.58 -12.52 -5.90
CA ASP A 35 9.90 -12.32 -7.17
C ASP A 35 9.04 -13.54 -7.54
N ASP A 36 9.56 -14.76 -7.33
CA ASP A 36 8.81 -16.00 -7.50
C ASP A 36 7.61 -16.10 -6.53
N TYR A 37 7.79 -15.68 -5.27
CA TYR A 37 6.71 -15.56 -4.28
C TYR A 37 5.66 -14.55 -4.74
N SER A 38 6.09 -13.37 -5.14
CA SER A 38 5.22 -12.29 -5.60
C SER A 38 4.44 -12.66 -6.87
N ALA A 39 5.07 -13.39 -7.80
CA ALA A 39 4.44 -13.88 -9.02
C ALA A 39 3.30 -14.87 -8.73
N ARG A 40 3.48 -15.78 -7.76
CA ARG A 40 2.41 -16.71 -7.33
C ARG A 40 1.19 -15.98 -6.78
N LEU A 41 1.38 -14.93 -6.00
CA LEU A 41 0.29 -14.10 -5.47
C LEU A 41 -0.50 -13.38 -6.57
N ARG A 42 0.14 -13.15 -7.73
CA ARG A 42 -0.40 -12.44 -8.89
C ARG A 42 -0.69 -13.34 -10.08
N ALA A 43 -0.75 -14.65 -9.83
CA ALA A 43 -1.18 -15.62 -10.84
C ALA A 43 -2.56 -15.27 -11.42
N PRO A 44 -2.88 -15.67 -12.64
CA PRO A 44 -4.19 -15.43 -13.24
C PRO A 44 -5.34 -15.86 -12.33
N LEU A 45 -6.47 -15.17 -12.44
CA LEU A 45 -7.70 -15.50 -11.74
C LEU A 45 -8.26 -16.82 -12.28
N SER A 46 -8.65 -17.73 -11.38
CA SER A 46 -9.45 -18.91 -11.71
C SER A 46 -10.89 -18.75 -11.20
N SER A 47 -11.73 -19.73 -11.48
CA SER A 47 -13.10 -19.77 -10.96
C SER A 47 -13.18 -20.15 -9.45
N ASP A 48 -12.05 -20.50 -8.81
CA ASP A 48 -12.02 -20.83 -7.39
C ASP A 48 -12.27 -19.56 -6.55
N ILE A 49 -13.13 -19.67 -5.54
CA ILE A 49 -13.45 -18.59 -4.61
C ILE A 49 -12.21 -18.11 -3.83
N THR A 50 -11.25 -19.00 -3.59
CA THR A 50 -9.98 -18.65 -2.93
C THR A 50 -9.13 -17.72 -3.78
N ASP A 51 -9.20 -17.81 -5.11
CA ASP A 51 -8.55 -16.89 -6.03
C ASP A 51 -9.21 -15.51 -6.03
N VAL A 52 -10.53 -15.44 -5.91
CA VAL A 52 -11.25 -14.18 -5.74
C VAL A 52 -10.79 -13.47 -4.47
N ILE A 53 -10.64 -14.21 -3.36
CA ILE A 53 -10.10 -13.66 -2.10
C ILE A 53 -8.64 -13.24 -2.27
N ARG A 54 -7.82 -14.03 -2.97
CA ARG A 54 -6.43 -13.67 -3.26
C ARG A 54 -6.34 -12.32 -3.97
N TYR A 55 -7.20 -12.08 -4.97
CA TYR A 55 -7.27 -10.78 -5.66
C TYR A 55 -7.73 -9.66 -4.72
N ALA A 56 -8.69 -9.91 -3.82
CA ALA A 56 -9.10 -8.95 -2.81
C ALA A 56 -7.93 -8.54 -1.90
N THR A 57 -7.07 -9.48 -1.49
CA THR A 57 -5.90 -9.21 -0.63
C THR A 57 -4.82 -8.36 -1.30
N LEU A 58 -4.82 -8.20 -2.62
CA LEU A 58 -3.88 -7.33 -3.34
C LEU A 58 -4.22 -5.83 -3.18
N ALA A 59 -5.31 -5.48 -2.54
CA ALA A 59 -5.76 -4.11 -2.34
C ALA A 59 -4.76 -3.26 -1.52
N ALA A 60 -4.90 -1.93 -1.65
CA ALA A 60 -4.21 -0.99 -0.80
C ALA A 60 -4.68 -1.13 0.66
N ASN A 61 -3.76 -0.93 1.61
CA ASN A 61 -4.10 -0.93 3.02
C ASN A 61 -3.01 -0.24 3.85
N SER A 62 -3.36 0.21 5.06
CA SER A 62 -2.45 0.93 5.95
C SER A 62 -1.27 0.05 6.35
N HIS A 63 -0.05 0.58 6.26
CA HIS A 63 1.23 -0.07 6.61
C HIS A 63 1.38 -1.52 6.09
N ASN A 64 0.57 -1.92 5.11
CA ASN A 64 0.45 -3.30 4.62
C ASN A 64 0.14 -4.30 5.75
N THR A 65 -0.63 -3.85 6.73
CA THR A 65 -1.07 -4.69 7.87
C THR A 65 -2.07 -5.75 7.43
N GLN A 66 -2.81 -5.48 6.34
CA GLN A 66 -3.88 -6.35 5.83
C GLN A 66 -4.90 -6.69 6.93
N PRO A 67 -5.63 -5.65 7.43
CA PRO A 67 -6.43 -5.75 8.65
C PRO A 67 -7.82 -6.35 8.36
N TRP A 68 -7.84 -7.44 7.65
CA TRP A 68 -9.06 -8.12 7.20
C TRP A 68 -9.03 -9.62 7.46
N ARG A 69 -10.23 -10.17 7.69
CA ARG A 69 -10.55 -11.59 7.64
C ARG A 69 -11.71 -11.79 6.69
N PHE A 70 -11.67 -12.87 5.93
CA PHE A 70 -12.73 -13.22 4.99
C PHE A 70 -13.50 -14.41 5.52
N ARG A 71 -14.82 -14.37 5.37
CA ARG A 71 -15.70 -15.51 5.60
C ARG A 71 -16.53 -15.75 4.34
N VAL A 72 -16.53 -16.99 3.86
CA VAL A 72 -17.29 -17.40 2.68
C VAL A 72 -18.56 -18.10 3.16
N THR A 73 -19.69 -17.67 2.65
CA THR A 73 -21.00 -18.33 2.80
C THR A 73 -21.47 -18.85 1.44
N ARG A 74 -22.64 -19.45 1.39
CA ARG A 74 -23.22 -19.99 0.15
C ARG A 74 -23.40 -18.92 -0.95
N ASP A 75 -23.74 -17.70 -0.57
CA ASP A 75 -24.19 -16.61 -1.43
C ASP A 75 -23.49 -15.28 -1.17
N ALA A 76 -22.45 -15.30 -0.32
CA ALA A 76 -21.71 -14.07 0.00
C ALA A 76 -20.27 -14.33 0.43
N ILE A 77 -19.44 -13.27 0.29
CA ILE A 77 -18.14 -13.15 0.92
C ILE A 77 -18.18 -11.94 1.85
N GLU A 78 -17.85 -12.16 3.10
CA GLU A 78 -17.79 -11.11 4.11
C GLU A 78 -16.33 -10.74 4.40
N ILE A 79 -16.08 -9.44 4.55
CA ILE A 79 -14.77 -8.87 4.92
C ILE A 79 -14.94 -8.22 6.28
N MET A 80 -14.38 -8.84 7.29
CA MET A 80 -14.43 -8.39 8.68
C MET A 80 -13.10 -7.72 9.07
N PRO A 81 -13.12 -6.71 9.96
CA PRO A 81 -11.89 -6.17 10.53
C PRO A 81 -11.15 -7.25 11.34
N ASP A 82 -9.81 -7.21 11.27
CA ASP A 82 -8.92 -8.01 12.14
C ASP A 82 -8.30 -7.09 13.20
N PRO A 83 -8.85 -7.02 14.43
CA PRO A 83 -8.37 -6.11 15.48
C PRO A 83 -6.91 -6.37 15.89
N SER A 84 -6.39 -7.57 15.66
CA SER A 84 -4.99 -7.91 15.96
C SER A 84 -3.99 -7.20 15.02
N ARG A 85 -4.50 -6.54 13.97
CA ARG A 85 -3.71 -5.88 12.93
C ARG A 85 -3.95 -4.37 12.85
N ARG A 86 -4.47 -3.81 13.93
CA ARG A 86 -4.64 -2.37 14.09
C ARG A 86 -3.29 -1.67 14.22
N THR A 87 -3.29 -0.39 13.91
CA THR A 87 -2.17 0.53 14.12
C THR A 87 -2.64 1.68 15.03
N PRO A 88 -2.84 1.42 16.34
CA PRO A 88 -3.58 2.33 17.22
C PRO A 88 -2.88 3.67 17.47
N VAL A 89 -1.60 3.80 17.14
CA VAL A 89 -0.90 5.08 17.28
C VAL A 89 -1.16 5.95 16.05
N VAL A 90 -1.01 5.41 14.85
CA VAL A 90 -1.22 6.18 13.62
C VAL A 90 -2.69 6.25 13.21
N ASP A 91 -3.49 5.28 13.62
CA ASP A 91 -4.92 5.13 13.26
C ASP A 91 -5.78 4.83 14.52
N PRO A 92 -5.88 5.76 15.47
CA PRO A 92 -6.53 5.52 16.76
C PRO A 92 -8.04 5.30 16.67
N ASP A 93 -8.69 5.82 15.64
CA ASP A 93 -10.12 5.69 15.36
C ASP A 93 -10.48 4.59 14.35
N ASP A 94 -9.51 3.75 13.95
CA ASP A 94 -9.66 2.68 12.95
C ASP A 94 -10.08 3.19 11.55
N HIS A 95 -9.93 4.46 11.28
CA HIS A 95 -10.28 5.08 10.02
C HIS A 95 -9.60 4.38 8.83
N HIS A 96 -8.28 4.26 8.84
CA HIS A 96 -7.54 3.59 7.77
C HIS A 96 -7.77 2.09 7.74
N LEU A 97 -8.12 1.47 8.86
CA LEU A 97 -8.56 0.08 8.91
C LEU A 97 -9.81 -0.10 8.05
N PHE A 98 -10.88 0.68 8.28
CA PHE A 98 -12.12 0.59 7.50
C PHE A 98 -11.94 1.01 6.05
N VAL A 99 -11.13 2.01 5.74
CA VAL A 99 -10.69 2.34 4.37
C VAL A 99 -10.06 1.12 3.69
N SER A 100 -9.20 0.37 4.42
CA SER A 100 -8.55 -0.84 3.90
C SER A 100 -9.56 -1.93 3.55
N LEU A 101 -10.63 -2.13 4.35
CA LEU A 101 -11.71 -3.04 4.03
C LEU A 101 -12.44 -2.62 2.74
N GLY A 102 -12.67 -1.32 2.57
CA GLY A 102 -13.27 -0.76 1.35
C GLY A 102 -12.40 -1.01 0.11
N CYS A 103 -11.08 -0.85 0.23
CA CYS A 103 -10.15 -1.18 -0.85
C CYS A 103 -10.22 -2.67 -1.22
N ALA A 104 -10.26 -3.56 -0.23
CA ALA A 104 -10.38 -5.00 -0.46
C ALA A 104 -11.71 -5.36 -1.12
N ALA A 105 -12.82 -4.72 -0.71
CA ALA A 105 -14.14 -4.92 -1.30
C ALA A 105 -14.21 -4.52 -2.78
N ALA A 106 -13.55 -3.42 -3.17
CA ALA A 106 -13.49 -3.01 -4.56
C ALA A 106 -12.76 -4.04 -5.45
N ASN A 107 -11.63 -4.58 -4.99
CA ASN A 107 -10.93 -5.65 -5.69
C ASN A 107 -11.77 -6.94 -5.74
N LEU A 108 -12.41 -7.29 -4.60
CA LEU A 108 -13.25 -8.47 -4.47
C LEU A 108 -14.37 -8.47 -5.51
N ALA A 109 -15.11 -7.36 -5.62
CA ALA A 109 -16.23 -7.25 -6.54
C ALA A 109 -15.80 -7.45 -8.00
N ILE A 110 -14.70 -6.82 -8.43
CA ILE A 110 -14.14 -6.97 -9.78
C ILE A 110 -13.74 -8.42 -10.04
N ALA A 111 -13.04 -9.05 -9.09
CA ALA A 111 -12.58 -10.44 -9.25
C ALA A 111 -13.74 -11.44 -9.22
N ALA A 112 -14.73 -11.22 -8.38
CA ALA A 112 -15.92 -12.06 -8.27
C ALA A 112 -16.76 -12.00 -9.56
N ASP A 113 -17.01 -10.81 -10.07
CA ASP A 113 -17.74 -10.60 -11.33
C ASP A 113 -17.02 -11.27 -12.51
N ALA A 114 -15.70 -11.09 -12.61
CA ALA A 114 -14.86 -11.73 -13.61
C ALA A 114 -14.77 -13.26 -13.46
N SER A 115 -15.12 -13.82 -12.30
CA SER A 115 -15.16 -15.27 -12.05
C SER A 115 -16.57 -15.87 -12.19
N GLY A 116 -17.54 -15.11 -12.72
CA GLY A 116 -18.93 -15.55 -12.88
C GLY A 116 -19.76 -15.48 -11.59
N ARG A 117 -19.43 -14.56 -10.70
CA ARG A 117 -20.16 -14.29 -9.45
C ARG A 117 -20.54 -12.80 -9.34
N PRO A 118 -21.39 -12.29 -10.27
CA PRO A 118 -21.87 -10.92 -10.19
C PRO A 118 -22.64 -10.69 -8.89
N GLY A 119 -22.49 -9.49 -8.31
CA GLY A 119 -23.10 -9.19 -7.03
C GLY A 119 -22.93 -7.75 -6.59
N GLU A 120 -23.32 -7.48 -5.34
CA GLU A 120 -23.35 -6.14 -4.77
C GLU A 120 -22.62 -6.07 -3.42
N ILE A 121 -22.00 -4.92 -3.19
CA ILE A 121 -21.36 -4.60 -1.92
C ILE A 121 -22.35 -3.87 -1.02
N SER A 122 -22.47 -4.32 0.21
CA SER A 122 -23.17 -3.64 1.30
C SER A 122 -22.28 -3.55 2.54
N SER A 123 -22.57 -2.62 3.45
CA SER A 123 -21.87 -2.50 4.73
C SER A 123 -22.83 -1.98 5.80
N ASP A 124 -22.70 -2.50 7.01
CA ASP A 124 -23.36 -2.02 8.23
C ASP A 124 -22.45 -1.18 9.13
N GLY A 125 -21.28 -0.78 8.63
CA GLY A 125 -20.26 -0.07 9.40
C GLY A 125 -19.40 -0.95 10.32
N ARG A 126 -19.68 -2.26 10.40
CA ARG A 126 -18.88 -3.23 11.16
C ARG A 126 -18.08 -4.15 10.27
N MET A 127 -18.66 -4.50 9.12
CA MET A 127 -18.06 -5.35 8.10
C MET A 127 -18.56 -4.97 6.71
N VAL A 128 -17.93 -5.53 5.70
CA VAL A 128 -18.40 -5.45 4.31
C VAL A 128 -18.92 -6.82 3.90
N ARG A 129 -20.07 -6.84 3.25
CA ARG A 129 -20.68 -8.05 2.65
C ARG A 129 -20.76 -7.86 1.13
N TYR A 130 -20.21 -8.80 0.40
CA TYR A 130 -20.43 -8.94 -1.04
C TYR A 130 -21.40 -10.10 -1.27
N SER A 131 -22.65 -9.80 -1.62
CA SER A 131 -23.66 -10.80 -1.94
C SER A 131 -23.66 -11.06 -3.44
N PHE A 132 -23.58 -12.33 -3.85
CA PHE A 132 -23.46 -12.70 -5.26
C PHE A 132 -24.42 -13.83 -5.65
N THR A 133 -24.64 -13.95 -6.96
CA THR A 133 -25.29 -15.10 -7.59
C THR A 133 -24.33 -15.73 -8.59
N ASN A 134 -24.55 -17.00 -8.93
CA ASN A 134 -23.83 -17.59 -10.06
C ASN A 134 -24.41 -17.03 -11.37
N GLY A 135 -23.54 -16.57 -12.25
CA GLY A 135 -23.92 -15.91 -13.50
C GLY A 135 -22.79 -15.95 -14.53
N THR A 136 -22.94 -15.13 -15.55
CA THR A 136 -21.92 -14.99 -16.60
C THR A 136 -20.76 -14.15 -16.08
N ALA A 137 -19.55 -14.55 -16.37
CA ALA A 137 -18.36 -13.77 -16.09
C ALA A 137 -18.33 -12.51 -16.98
N HIS A 138 -18.04 -11.36 -16.38
CA HIS A 138 -17.87 -10.09 -17.09
C HIS A 138 -16.42 -9.67 -17.10
N ASP A 139 -15.94 -9.25 -18.25
CA ASP A 139 -14.59 -8.71 -18.38
C ASP A 139 -14.56 -7.25 -17.91
N ASP A 140 -13.80 -6.99 -16.84
CA ASP A 140 -13.51 -5.62 -16.37
C ASP A 140 -12.08 -5.27 -16.71
N ALA A 141 -11.87 -4.22 -17.48
CA ALA A 141 -10.56 -3.74 -17.87
C ALA A 141 -9.63 -3.46 -16.67
N ARG A 142 -10.19 -3.26 -15.46
CA ARG A 142 -9.44 -3.07 -14.21
C ARG A 142 -8.94 -4.37 -13.59
N LEU A 143 -9.45 -5.55 -13.99
CA LEU A 143 -9.01 -6.84 -13.46
C LEU A 143 -7.49 -7.01 -13.60
N ALA A 144 -6.97 -6.75 -14.79
CA ALA A 144 -5.53 -6.81 -15.06
C ALA A 144 -4.72 -5.76 -14.27
N ALA A 145 -5.35 -4.68 -13.81
CA ALA A 145 -4.70 -3.68 -12.98
C ALA A 145 -4.55 -4.13 -11.52
N ILE A 146 -5.41 -5.01 -10.99
CA ILE A 146 -5.33 -5.53 -9.63
C ILE A 146 -3.95 -6.13 -9.35
N VAL A 147 -3.46 -6.98 -10.26
CA VAL A 147 -2.18 -7.68 -10.09
C VAL A 147 -0.95 -6.77 -10.34
N ARG A 148 -1.14 -5.61 -10.98
CA ARG A 148 -0.08 -4.64 -11.30
C ARG A 148 -0.03 -3.44 -10.36
N ARG A 149 -1.12 -3.15 -9.63
CA ARG A 149 -1.20 -2.01 -8.72
C ARG A 149 -0.18 -2.13 -7.59
N GLN A 150 0.56 -1.06 -7.35
CA GLN A 150 1.50 -0.93 -6.24
C GLN A 150 1.52 0.50 -5.71
N SER A 151 1.98 0.68 -4.45
CA SER A 151 2.39 1.99 -3.94
C SER A 151 3.87 2.18 -4.25
N THR A 152 4.19 3.19 -5.05
CA THR A 152 5.54 3.42 -5.57
C THR A 152 6.15 4.64 -4.89
N ARG A 153 7.04 4.40 -3.91
CA ARG A 153 7.70 5.44 -3.11
C ARG A 153 9.03 5.88 -3.74
N ALA A 154 9.00 6.15 -5.05
CA ALA A 154 10.11 6.75 -5.80
C ALA A 154 9.75 8.18 -6.22
N GLU A 155 10.71 8.97 -6.63
CA GLU A 155 10.44 10.20 -7.39
C GLU A 155 9.82 9.84 -8.74
N TYR A 156 8.91 10.69 -9.23
CA TYR A 156 8.27 10.54 -10.53
C TYR A 156 8.93 11.46 -11.54
N ASP A 157 8.57 11.35 -12.81
CA ASP A 157 9.23 12.13 -13.89
C ASP A 157 8.69 13.56 -14.05
N GLY A 158 7.69 13.97 -13.28
CA GLY A 158 7.08 15.29 -13.30
C GLY A 158 6.19 15.56 -14.52
N ARG A 159 6.05 14.61 -15.43
CA ARG A 159 5.23 14.76 -16.64
C ARG A 159 3.76 14.92 -16.29
N ALA A 160 3.10 15.90 -16.93
CA ALA A 160 1.68 16.14 -16.74
C ALA A 160 0.84 14.94 -17.21
N VAL A 161 -0.26 14.68 -16.51
CA VAL A 161 -1.27 13.69 -16.92
C VAL A 161 -2.25 14.37 -17.88
N PRO A 162 -2.58 13.77 -19.04
CA PRO A 162 -3.53 14.31 -19.98
C PRO A 162 -4.91 14.59 -19.35
N PRO A 163 -5.62 15.65 -19.77
CA PRO A 163 -6.95 15.96 -19.21
C PRO A 163 -7.96 14.81 -19.33
N GLY A 164 -7.91 14.04 -20.43
CA GLY A 164 -8.77 12.87 -20.62
C GLY A 164 -8.49 11.77 -19.58
N ASP A 165 -7.23 11.54 -19.19
CA ASP A 165 -6.85 10.57 -18.18
C ASP A 165 -7.27 11.06 -16.78
N LEU A 166 -7.17 12.36 -16.48
CA LEU A 166 -7.68 12.94 -15.23
C LEU A 166 -9.21 12.76 -15.14
N ALA A 167 -9.94 12.98 -16.24
CA ALA A 167 -11.38 12.74 -16.29
C ALA A 167 -11.72 11.25 -16.09
N ALA A 168 -10.93 10.34 -16.66
CA ALA A 168 -11.09 8.88 -16.43
C ALA A 168 -10.85 8.50 -14.97
N LEU A 169 -9.84 9.06 -14.31
CA LEU A 169 -9.59 8.87 -12.88
C LEU A 169 -10.76 9.35 -12.02
N GLN A 170 -11.30 10.54 -12.34
CA GLN A 170 -12.47 11.10 -11.64
C GLN A 170 -13.70 10.19 -11.81
N ALA A 171 -13.98 9.76 -13.04
CA ALA A 171 -15.13 8.90 -13.34
C ALA A 171 -15.03 7.52 -12.69
N ALA A 172 -13.85 6.88 -12.73
CA ALA A 172 -13.62 5.57 -12.12
C ALA A 172 -13.80 5.58 -10.60
N SER A 173 -13.53 6.71 -9.96
CA SER A 173 -13.59 6.90 -8.50
C SER A 173 -14.96 7.32 -8.00
N ALA A 174 -15.92 7.60 -8.89
CA ALA A 174 -17.25 8.09 -8.50
C ALA A 174 -17.92 7.12 -7.52
N MET A 175 -18.28 7.64 -6.34
CA MET A 175 -18.89 6.89 -5.25
C MET A 175 -19.84 7.82 -4.47
N PRO A 176 -21.09 7.45 -4.26
CA PRO A 176 -22.01 8.23 -3.44
C PRO A 176 -21.46 8.50 -2.04
N GLY A 177 -21.51 9.77 -1.62
CA GLY A 177 -21.02 10.20 -0.31
C GLY A 177 -19.49 10.29 -0.20
N VAL A 178 -18.76 10.31 -1.33
CA VAL A 178 -17.31 10.52 -1.36
C VAL A 178 -16.96 11.57 -2.41
N ASP A 179 -16.30 12.63 -1.99
CA ASP A 179 -15.74 13.63 -2.88
C ASP A 179 -14.28 13.31 -3.21
N LEU A 180 -13.88 13.55 -4.45
CA LEU A 180 -12.51 13.45 -4.91
C LEU A 180 -12.05 14.81 -5.45
N ALA A 181 -10.99 15.36 -4.85
CA ALA A 181 -10.26 16.51 -5.41
C ALA A 181 -9.00 16.00 -6.11
N ILE A 182 -8.90 16.17 -7.44
CA ILE A 182 -7.69 15.94 -8.23
C ILE A 182 -6.98 17.28 -8.40
N ILE A 183 -5.79 17.40 -7.84
CA ILE A 183 -5.02 18.63 -7.72
C ILE A 183 -3.78 18.53 -8.59
N THR A 184 -3.68 19.41 -9.58
CA THR A 184 -2.52 19.52 -10.48
C THR A 184 -1.86 20.91 -10.44
N ALA A 185 -2.47 21.87 -9.73
CA ALA A 185 -1.93 23.21 -9.57
C ALA A 185 -0.67 23.20 -8.69
N PRO A 186 0.50 23.65 -9.19
CA PRO A 186 1.78 23.53 -8.46
C PRO A 186 1.77 24.20 -7.10
N ALA A 187 1.11 25.35 -6.94
CA ALA A 187 1.03 26.06 -5.67
C ALA A 187 0.25 25.26 -4.60
N VAL A 188 -0.83 24.56 -5.01
CA VAL A 188 -1.63 23.75 -4.08
C VAL A 188 -0.88 22.45 -3.74
N ILE A 189 -0.18 21.83 -4.71
CA ILE A 189 0.71 20.68 -4.46
C ILE A 189 1.80 21.07 -3.47
N ALA A 190 2.40 22.27 -3.59
CA ALA A 190 3.41 22.75 -2.66
C ALA A 190 2.84 22.92 -1.25
N ALA A 191 1.63 23.48 -1.10
CA ALA A 191 0.98 23.60 0.20
C ALA A 191 0.70 22.22 0.85
N ILE A 192 0.23 21.24 0.06
CA ILE A 192 0.04 19.85 0.55
C ILE A 192 1.38 19.21 0.91
N ARG A 193 2.45 19.43 0.12
CA ARG A 193 3.81 18.96 0.43
C ARG A 193 4.25 19.45 1.81
N ASP A 194 4.05 20.73 2.09
CA ASP A 194 4.47 21.35 3.34
C ASP A 194 3.70 20.78 4.54
N LEU A 195 2.41 20.46 4.37
CA LEU A 195 1.62 19.75 5.37
C LEU A 195 2.07 18.30 5.56
N VAL A 196 2.46 17.60 4.50
CA VAL A 196 3.00 16.22 4.59
C VAL A 196 4.33 16.24 5.34
N VAL A 197 5.21 17.20 5.05
CA VAL A 197 6.49 17.38 5.75
C VAL A 197 6.25 17.69 7.24
N ALA A 198 5.35 18.62 7.56
CA ALA A 198 5.01 18.94 8.94
C ALA A 198 4.41 17.72 9.68
N GLY A 199 3.57 16.93 9.00
CA GLY A 199 3.01 15.72 9.58
C GLY A 199 4.06 14.64 9.81
N ASN A 200 4.96 14.43 8.84
CA ASN A 200 6.09 13.52 9.01
C ASN A 200 7.00 13.96 10.17
N ASP A 201 7.31 15.24 10.25
CA ASP A 201 8.13 15.78 11.34
C ASP A 201 7.51 15.49 12.71
N ALA A 202 6.20 15.75 12.87
CA ALA A 202 5.48 15.44 14.10
C ALA A 202 5.51 13.94 14.43
N GLN A 203 5.32 13.07 13.45
CA GLN A 203 5.37 11.61 13.61
C GLN A 203 6.79 11.12 13.97
N MET A 204 7.82 11.68 13.36
CA MET A 204 9.21 11.32 13.64
C MET A 204 9.69 11.73 15.03
N HIS A 205 9.03 12.70 15.68
CA HIS A 205 9.30 13.07 17.07
C HIS A 205 8.43 12.31 18.09
N ASP A 206 7.50 11.45 17.62
CA ASP A 206 6.70 10.59 18.49
C ASP A 206 7.33 9.19 18.63
N ALA A 207 7.86 8.92 19.83
CA ALA A 207 8.47 7.63 20.12
C ALA A 207 7.46 6.45 20.06
N ALA A 208 6.16 6.68 20.28
CA ALA A 208 5.14 5.64 20.13
C ALA A 208 4.93 5.30 18.65
N PHE A 209 4.86 6.32 17.79
CA PHE A 209 4.79 6.15 16.35
C PHE A 209 6.00 5.38 15.81
N LEU A 210 7.21 5.74 16.18
CA LEU A 210 8.43 5.07 15.74
C LEU A 210 8.46 3.59 16.15
N ARG A 211 8.02 3.27 17.36
CA ARG A 211 7.90 1.86 17.80
C ARG A 211 6.87 1.08 16.99
N GLU A 212 5.69 1.67 16.75
CA GLU A 212 4.64 1.05 15.92
C GLU A 212 5.12 0.85 14.49
N LEU A 213 5.68 1.88 13.85
CA LEU A 213 6.23 1.81 12.51
C LEU A 213 7.29 0.71 12.39
N LYS A 214 8.25 0.67 13.32
CA LYS A 214 9.31 -0.34 13.34
C LYS A 214 8.77 -1.76 13.39
N SER A 215 7.68 -2.01 14.12
CA SER A 215 7.06 -3.34 14.21
C SER A 215 6.54 -3.84 12.86
N TRP A 216 6.18 -2.93 11.95
CA TRP A 216 5.70 -3.23 10.61
C TRP A 216 6.79 -3.19 9.53
N LEU A 217 8.07 -2.90 9.84
CA LEU A 217 9.14 -2.94 8.85
C LEU A 217 9.60 -4.37 8.55
N ARG A 218 9.86 -4.64 7.27
CA ARG A 218 10.43 -5.90 6.78
C ARG A 218 11.71 -5.57 6.00
N PHE A 219 12.85 -5.78 6.63
CA PHE A 219 14.15 -5.29 6.14
C PHE A 219 14.75 -6.11 5.00
N ASN A 220 14.18 -7.28 4.69
CA ASN A 220 14.74 -8.18 3.69
C ASN A 220 13.67 -9.10 3.08
N PRO A 221 13.97 -9.74 1.92
CA PRO A 221 13.07 -10.65 1.24
C PRO A 221 12.57 -11.81 2.11
N ARG A 222 13.47 -12.39 2.95
CA ARG A 222 13.12 -13.52 3.82
C ARG A 222 12.03 -13.13 4.80
N SER A 223 12.25 -12.07 5.58
CA SER A 223 11.25 -11.61 6.57
C SER A 223 9.93 -11.20 5.90
N ALA A 224 9.98 -10.56 4.72
CA ALA A 224 8.78 -10.19 3.98
C ALA A 224 7.97 -11.40 3.49
N MET A 225 8.63 -12.48 3.05
CA MET A 225 7.96 -13.73 2.64
C MET A 225 7.42 -14.53 3.83
N GLU A 226 8.16 -14.57 4.95
CA GLU A 226 7.77 -15.32 6.16
C GLU A 226 6.53 -14.71 6.82
N THR A 227 6.45 -13.37 6.90
CA THR A 227 5.31 -12.69 7.53
C THR A 227 4.16 -12.44 6.54
N GLY A 228 4.49 -12.27 5.25
CA GLY A 228 3.51 -11.89 4.22
C GLY A 228 2.91 -10.51 4.39
N ASP A 229 3.47 -9.63 5.23
CA ASP A 229 2.89 -8.33 5.60
C ASP A 229 3.95 -7.24 5.79
N GLY A 230 3.51 -6.07 6.23
CA GLY A 230 4.35 -4.95 6.60
C GLY A 230 4.99 -4.21 5.43
N LEU A 231 5.80 -3.22 5.77
CA LEU A 231 6.49 -2.33 4.84
C LEU A 231 7.83 -2.96 4.44
N PHE A 232 7.87 -3.55 3.26
CA PHE A 232 9.08 -4.18 2.73
C PHE A 232 10.07 -3.12 2.23
N ALA A 233 11.30 -3.14 2.76
CA ALA A 233 12.34 -2.16 2.47
C ALA A 233 12.59 -1.97 0.97
N ALA A 234 12.72 -3.05 0.20
CA ALA A 234 12.95 -2.97 -1.24
C ALA A 234 11.75 -2.38 -2.01
N ALA A 235 10.51 -2.54 -1.53
CA ALA A 235 9.32 -1.90 -2.12
C ALA A 235 9.29 -0.37 -1.90
N SER A 236 10.19 0.14 -1.06
CA SER A 236 10.43 1.58 -0.83
C SER A 236 11.78 2.05 -1.38
N GLY A 237 12.47 1.20 -2.16
CA GLY A 237 13.78 1.51 -2.74
C GLY A 237 14.95 1.42 -1.75
N ASN A 238 14.74 0.88 -0.55
CA ASN A 238 15.77 0.73 0.47
C ASN A 238 16.54 -0.60 0.30
N PRO A 239 17.81 -0.67 0.71
CA PRO A 239 18.60 -1.90 0.63
C PRO A 239 18.09 -2.99 1.58
N SER A 240 18.36 -4.25 1.21
CA SER A 240 18.05 -5.39 2.06
C SER A 240 19.14 -5.61 3.10
N LEU A 241 18.75 -5.64 4.38
CA LEU A 241 19.64 -5.87 5.53
C LEU A 241 19.14 -7.07 6.35
N PRO A 242 20.02 -7.86 7.00
CA PRO A 242 19.60 -8.79 8.05
C PRO A 242 18.73 -8.06 9.09
N THR A 243 17.67 -8.71 9.58
CA THR A 243 16.65 -8.05 10.41
C THR A 243 17.23 -7.30 11.61
N ALA A 244 18.21 -7.89 12.31
CA ALA A 244 18.84 -7.23 13.46
C ALA A 244 19.63 -5.97 13.04
N LEU A 245 20.37 -6.03 11.93
CA LEU A 245 21.09 -4.86 11.41
C LEU A 245 20.14 -3.79 10.86
N GLY A 246 19.06 -4.20 10.20
CA GLY A 246 18.02 -3.28 9.73
C GLY A 246 17.33 -2.55 10.88
N GLY A 247 17.04 -3.26 11.97
CA GLY A 247 16.49 -2.67 13.18
C GLY A 247 17.45 -1.68 13.85
N LEU A 248 18.74 -2.00 13.90
CA LEU A 248 19.77 -1.09 14.43
C LEU A 248 19.95 0.15 13.51
N ALA A 249 19.98 -0.07 12.20
CA ALA A 249 20.07 1.04 11.24
C ALA A 249 18.87 1.97 11.33
N PHE A 250 17.65 1.42 11.51
CA PHE A 250 16.46 2.24 11.76
C PHE A 250 16.62 3.11 13.01
N ASP A 251 17.08 2.55 14.13
CA ASP A 251 17.23 3.29 15.39
C ASP A 251 18.31 4.38 15.32
N GLN A 252 19.33 4.23 14.47
CA GLN A 252 20.48 5.11 14.43
C GLN A 252 20.50 6.10 13.26
N LEU A 253 19.88 5.75 12.13
CA LEU A 253 19.99 6.47 10.86
C LEU A 253 18.66 6.98 10.32
N PHE A 254 17.53 6.57 10.91
CA PHE A 254 16.21 7.01 10.47
C PHE A 254 15.87 8.32 11.18
N ASP A 255 16.07 9.44 10.50
CA ASP A 255 15.92 10.78 11.05
C ASP A 255 14.88 11.63 10.30
N ALA A 256 14.30 12.61 11.02
CA ALA A 256 13.24 13.45 10.51
C ALA A 256 13.67 14.29 9.30
N ALA A 257 14.88 14.85 9.30
CA ALA A 257 15.33 15.74 8.23
C ALA A 257 15.44 15.00 6.89
N SER A 258 16.08 13.82 6.90
CA SER A 258 16.23 12.98 5.70
C SER A 258 14.88 12.52 5.13
N GLU A 259 13.94 12.11 6.00
CA GLU A 259 12.61 11.68 5.57
C GLU A 259 11.76 12.88 5.09
N ASN A 260 11.85 14.04 5.75
CA ASN A 260 11.20 15.27 5.31
C ASN A 260 11.67 15.67 3.90
N ASP A 261 12.97 15.69 3.65
CA ASP A 261 13.55 15.96 2.33
C ASP A 261 13.08 14.96 1.28
N ARG A 262 13.02 13.69 1.65
CA ARG A 262 12.54 12.62 0.76
C ARG A 262 11.08 12.82 0.37
N TYR A 263 10.19 13.09 1.33
CA TYR A 263 8.78 13.40 1.03
C TYR A 263 8.64 14.65 0.18
N ALA A 264 9.40 15.71 0.49
CA ALA A 264 9.39 16.95 -0.28
C ALA A 264 9.74 16.70 -1.76
N ARG A 265 10.83 15.97 -2.05
CA ARG A 265 11.21 15.62 -3.43
C ARG A 265 10.16 14.74 -4.10
N GLN A 266 9.66 13.73 -3.42
CA GLN A 266 8.67 12.80 -3.98
C GLN A 266 7.36 13.50 -4.36
N ILE A 267 6.88 14.44 -3.54
CA ILE A 267 5.65 15.18 -3.83
C ILE A 267 5.91 16.21 -4.95
N SER A 268 7.03 16.94 -4.90
CA SER A 268 7.39 17.92 -5.92
C SER A 268 7.60 17.32 -7.31
N SER A 269 7.98 16.03 -7.39
CA SER A 269 8.13 15.30 -8.66
C SER A 269 6.82 14.69 -9.19
N SER A 270 5.71 14.85 -8.47
CA SER A 270 4.43 14.24 -8.83
C SER A 270 3.66 15.06 -9.87
N ALA A 271 2.91 14.42 -10.74
CA ALA A 271 2.02 15.05 -11.69
C ALA A 271 0.76 15.65 -11.01
N GLY A 272 0.38 15.08 -9.86
CA GLY A 272 -0.77 15.54 -9.09
C GLY A 272 -0.91 14.85 -7.75
N VAL A 273 -1.86 15.38 -6.98
CA VAL A 273 -2.31 14.84 -5.69
C VAL A 273 -3.82 14.61 -5.76
N ALA A 274 -4.28 13.49 -5.26
CA ALA A 274 -5.69 13.16 -5.11
C ALA A 274 -6.04 13.13 -3.62
N VAL A 275 -7.12 13.82 -3.25
CA VAL A 275 -7.63 13.87 -1.88
C VAL A 275 -9.06 13.36 -1.87
N PHE A 276 -9.32 12.33 -1.08
CA PHE A 276 -10.66 11.76 -0.89
C PHE A 276 -11.24 12.26 0.41
N THR A 277 -12.50 12.64 0.39
CA THR A 277 -13.25 13.17 1.54
C THR A 277 -14.61 12.51 1.59
N ALA A 278 -14.88 11.75 2.63
CA ALA A 278 -16.19 11.15 2.86
C ALA A 278 -17.20 12.18 3.41
N GLU A 279 -18.47 11.91 3.21
CA GLU A 279 -19.55 12.78 3.67
C GLU A 279 -19.63 12.83 5.20
N GLN A 280 -19.36 11.70 5.86
CA GLN A 280 -19.35 11.58 7.32
C GLN A 280 -18.11 10.84 7.81
N ALA A 281 -17.68 11.13 9.03
CA ALA A 281 -16.54 10.48 9.66
C ALA A 281 -16.99 9.24 10.44
N ASP A 282 -17.44 8.21 9.74
CA ASP A 282 -17.83 6.90 10.29
C ASP A 282 -17.37 5.74 9.41
N ALA A 283 -17.40 4.54 9.96
CA ALA A 283 -16.91 3.35 9.31
C ALA A 283 -17.54 3.05 7.94
N SER A 284 -18.86 3.28 7.78
CA SER A 284 -19.55 3.04 6.50
C SER A 284 -19.05 3.98 5.41
N HIS A 285 -18.81 5.24 5.76
CA HIS A 285 -18.30 6.24 4.83
C HIS A 285 -16.81 6.02 4.53
N TRP A 286 -16.01 5.63 5.51
CA TRP A 286 -14.61 5.27 5.30
C TRP A 286 -14.45 4.04 4.40
N ILE A 287 -15.33 3.06 4.51
CA ILE A 287 -15.38 1.92 3.57
C ILE A 287 -15.64 2.41 2.14
N ARG A 288 -16.60 3.36 1.94
CA ARG A 288 -16.85 3.95 0.62
C ARG A 288 -15.65 4.74 0.09
N ALA A 289 -15.00 5.54 0.95
CA ALA A 289 -13.76 6.24 0.58
C ALA A 289 -12.67 5.25 0.13
N GLY A 290 -12.54 4.12 0.81
CA GLY A 290 -11.64 3.03 0.43
C GLY A 290 -11.99 2.43 -0.93
N GLN A 291 -13.27 2.18 -1.23
CA GLN A 291 -13.72 1.70 -2.53
C GLN A 291 -13.39 2.70 -3.65
N ALA A 292 -13.70 3.99 -3.44
CA ALA A 292 -13.39 5.06 -4.38
C ALA A 292 -11.89 5.17 -4.66
N CYS A 293 -11.08 5.18 -3.60
CA CYS A 293 -9.63 5.23 -3.67
C CYS A 293 -9.04 4.03 -4.42
N GLN A 294 -9.53 2.81 -4.16
CA GLN A 294 -9.04 1.62 -4.84
C GLN A 294 -9.40 1.65 -6.33
N ARG A 295 -10.60 2.10 -6.71
CA ARG A 295 -11.01 2.27 -8.11
C ARG A 295 -10.10 3.29 -8.82
N PHE A 296 -9.80 4.41 -8.17
CA PHE A 296 -8.80 5.37 -8.66
C PHE A 296 -7.45 4.70 -8.89
N ALA A 297 -6.96 3.94 -7.91
CA ALA A 297 -5.67 3.28 -7.97
C ALA A 297 -5.57 2.24 -9.10
N LEU A 298 -6.65 1.52 -9.38
CA LEU A 298 -6.74 0.58 -10.50
C LEU A 298 -6.76 1.29 -11.83
N GLU A 299 -7.53 2.36 -11.96
CA GLU A 299 -7.58 3.17 -13.18
C GLU A 299 -6.24 3.87 -13.45
N ALA A 300 -5.61 4.46 -12.43
CA ALA A 300 -4.27 5.01 -12.54
C ALA A 300 -3.25 3.96 -13.02
N THR A 301 -3.36 2.74 -12.50
CA THR A 301 -2.50 1.62 -12.93
C THR A 301 -2.77 1.22 -14.39
N ARG A 302 -4.03 1.23 -14.84
CA ARG A 302 -4.42 0.97 -16.24
C ARG A 302 -3.83 2.00 -17.18
N LEU A 303 -3.83 3.27 -16.78
CA LEU A 303 -3.26 4.40 -17.50
C LEU A 303 -1.71 4.47 -17.40
N GLY A 304 -1.06 3.51 -16.74
CA GLY A 304 0.40 3.48 -16.60
C GLY A 304 0.95 4.41 -15.51
N LEU A 305 0.07 5.04 -14.73
CA LEU A 305 0.46 5.91 -13.62
C LEU A 305 0.89 5.09 -12.41
N LYS A 306 1.77 5.68 -11.61
CA LYS A 306 2.16 5.25 -10.28
C LYS A 306 1.45 6.12 -9.24
N LEU A 307 1.31 5.59 -8.03
CA LEU A 307 0.74 6.32 -6.91
C LEU A 307 1.42 5.93 -5.60
N ALA A 308 1.36 6.84 -4.61
CA ALA A 308 1.78 6.57 -3.25
C ALA A 308 0.96 7.40 -2.27
N PHE A 309 0.60 6.79 -1.14
CA PHE A 309 -0.10 7.49 -0.05
C PHE A 309 0.88 8.41 0.69
N VAL A 310 0.39 9.59 1.04
CA VAL A 310 1.06 10.65 1.82
C VAL A 310 0.07 11.18 2.85
N ASN A 311 -0.40 10.29 3.72
CA ASN A 311 -1.51 10.53 4.67
C ASN A 311 -1.10 11.28 5.94
N GLN A 312 0.15 11.69 6.11
CA GLN A 312 0.62 12.36 7.33
C GLN A 312 -0.32 13.50 7.78
N PRO A 313 -0.81 14.41 6.89
CA PRO A 313 -1.72 15.47 7.32
C PRO A 313 -3.14 14.99 7.67
N VAL A 314 -3.48 13.74 7.36
CA VAL A 314 -4.72 13.08 7.81
C VAL A 314 -4.48 12.36 9.14
N GLU A 315 -3.34 11.70 9.29
CA GLU A 315 -2.95 10.93 10.48
C GLU A 315 -2.69 11.86 11.67
N VAL A 316 -2.02 13.00 11.46
CA VAL A 316 -1.79 14.03 12.47
C VAL A 316 -3.02 14.94 12.57
N ALA A 317 -3.85 14.70 13.58
CA ALA A 317 -5.16 15.36 13.74
C ALA A 317 -5.11 16.90 13.70
N ALA A 318 -4.05 17.51 14.22
CA ALA A 318 -3.86 18.96 14.23
C ALA A 318 -3.73 19.58 12.82
N LEU A 319 -3.34 18.78 11.82
CA LEU A 319 -3.16 19.25 10.44
C LEU A 319 -4.41 19.11 9.56
N ARG A 320 -5.40 18.35 10.00
CA ARG A 320 -6.64 18.08 9.22
C ARG A 320 -7.40 19.36 8.83
N PRO A 321 -7.59 20.37 9.71
CA PRO A 321 -8.29 21.60 9.33
C PRO A 321 -7.56 22.40 8.24
N GLU A 322 -6.24 22.45 8.30
CA GLU A 322 -5.44 23.14 7.31
C GLU A 322 -5.46 22.42 5.95
N LEU A 323 -5.37 21.07 5.96
CA LEU A 323 -5.53 20.28 4.75
C LEU A 323 -6.92 20.51 4.13
N ALA A 324 -7.99 20.50 4.94
CA ALA A 324 -9.34 20.77 4.47
C ALA A 324 -9.44 22.15 3.80
N ARG A 325 -8.85 23.19 4.42
CA ARG A 325 -8.79 24.54 3.84
C ARG A 325 -8.04 24.57 2.51
N VAL A 326 -6.89 23.91 2.41
CA VAL A 326 -6.06 23.84 1.19
C VAL A 326 -6.81 23.18 0.05
N VAL A 327 -7.59 22.13 0.32
CA VAL A 327 -8.35 21.40 -0.72
C VAL A 327 -9.76 21.95 -0.95
N GLY A 328 -10.17 22.98 -0.19
CA GLY A 328 -11.46 23.65 -0.37
C GLY A 328 -12.67 22.90 0.16
N THR A 329 -12.50 22.07 1.19
CA THR A 329 -13.60 21.34 1.86
C THR A 329 -13.79 21.80 3.31
N THR A 330 -15.01 21.64 3.83
CA THR A 330 -15.32 21.84 5.26
C THR A 330 -15.32 20.52 6.04
N ARG A 331 -15.21 19.40 5.35
CA ARG A 331 -15.20 18.05 5.91
C ARG A 331 -13.79 17.56 6.19
N ARG A 332 -13.65 16.51 7.02
CA ARG A 332 -12.39 15.82 7.28
C ARG A 332 -11.90 15.14 6.01
N PRO A 333 -10.72 15.48 5.46
CA PRO A 333 -10.11 14.67 4.42
C PRO A 333 -9.72 13.28 4.96
N ASP A 334 -9.94 12.24 4.16
CA ASP A 334 -9.73 10.85 4.58
C ASP A 334 -8.43 10.24 4.03
N LEU A 335 -8.11 10.54 2.77
CA LEU A 335 -6.93 10.00 2.11
C LEU A 335 -6.25 11.05 1.25
N VAL A 336 -4.93 11.03 1.29
CA VAL A 336 -4.07 11.82 0.39
C VAL A 336 -3.12 10.87 -0.32
N LEU A 337 -3.12 10.92 -1.64
CA LEU A 337 -2.16 10.18 -2.45
C LEU A 337 -1.63 11.05 -3.58
N ARG A 338 -0.34 10.91 -3.85
CA ARG A 338 0.31 11.52 -5.01
C ARG A 338 0.31 10.54 -6.17
N PHE A 339 0.26 11.05 -7.40
CA PHE A 339 0.29 10.23 -8.61
C PHE A 339 1.15 10.87 -9.71
N GLY A 340 1.58 10.05 -10.66
CA GLY A 340 2.42 10.47 -11.80
C GLY A 340 3.05 9.27 -12.49
N TYR A 341 3.95 9.52 -13.42
CA TYR A 341 4.71 8.47 -14.10
C TYR A 341 6.03 8.25 -13.39
N GLY A 342 6.43 6.98 -13.23
CA GLY A 342 7.64 6.65 -12.50
C GLY A 342 8.05 5.18 -12.66
N PRO A 343 9.18 4.78 -12.04
CA PRO A 343 9.71 3.43 -12.15
C PRO A 343 8.80 2.40 -11.46
N ALA A 344 8.96 1.14 -11.85
CA ALA A 344 8.42 0.01 -11.09
C ALA A 344 9.36 -0.30 -9.91
N LEU A 345 8.78 -0.59 -8.76
CA LEU A 345 9.48 -1.10 -7.58
C LEU A 345 8.99 -2.53 -7.29
N PRO A 346 9.69 -3.31 -6.44
CA PRO A 346 9.17 -4.57 -5.95
C PRO A 346 7.79 -4.40 -5.31
N PHE A 347 6.93 -5.39 -5.47
CA PHE A 347 5.61 -5.37 -4.83
C PHE A 347 5.72 -5.55 -3.31
N ALA A 348 4.76 -5.04 -2.56
CA ALA A 348 4.61 -5.37 -1.16
C ALA A 348 4.17 -6.84 -0.97
N PRO A 349 4.59 -7.52 0.12
CA PRO A 349 4.17 -8.89 0.40
C PRO A 349 2.67 -8.98 0.68
N ARG A 350 2.13 -10.19 0.62
CA ARG A 350 0.73 -10.48 1.02
C ARG A 350 0.68 -11.77 1.82
N ARG A 351 -0.25 -11.80 2.79
CA ARG A 351 -0.60 -13.00 3.56
C ARG A 351 -1.19 -14.06 2.62
N ARG A 352 -0.97 -15.32 2.95
CA ARG A 352 -1.62 -16.43 2.22
C ARG A 352 -3.14 -16.35 2.44
N VAL A 353 -3.91 -16.80 1.48
CA VAL A 353 -5.38 -16.83 1.59
C VAL A 353 -5.81 -17.61 2.83
N ALA A 354 -5.16 -18.73 3.13
CA ALA A 354 -5.45 -19.52 4.33
C ALA A 354 -5.28 -18.74 5.65
N ASP A 355 -4.39 -17.74 5.68
CA ASP A 355 -4.12 -16.95 6.89
C ASP A 355 -5.14 -15.81 7.09
N VAL A 356 -5.97 -15.53 6.10
CA VAL A 356 -6.98 -14.48 6.13
C VAL A 356 -8.42 -15.04 6.09
N LEU A 357 -8.59 -16.33 5.78
CA LEU A 357 -9.88 -17.00 5.90
C LEU A 357 -10.22 -17.21 7.38
N GLY A 358 -11.39 -16.75 7.79
CA GLY A 358 -12.01 -17.09 9.06
C GLY A 358 -12.70 -18.46 8.98
N SER A 359 -12.68 -19.19 10.08
CA SER A 359 -13.51 -20.38 10.28
C SER A 359 -14.98 -20.00 10.40
#